data_b7f90b85e58cf3b53a0bb374db265c69
#
_entry.id   b7f90b85e58cf3b53a0bb374db265c69
#
_cell.length_a   1.000
_cell.length_b   1.000
_cell.length_c   1.000
_cell.angle_alpha   90.00
_cell.angle_beta   90.00
_cell.angle_gamma   90.00
#
_symmetry.space_group_name_H-M   'P 1'
#
loop_
_entity.id
_entity.type
_entity.pdbx_description
1 polymer ?
#
loop_
_entity_poly.entity_id
_entity_poly.type
_entity_poly.pdbx_seq_one_letter_code
_entity_poly.pdbx_strand_id
1 'polypeptide(L)'
;MARKRKKHEEEHENLERWLVSYADFITLLFAFFVTLYAMSRVDEQKMGSAVESLQRALGSLIPVQVSQRESGAFTNRTVSFNPTIIGNVEGQIKTSEVDSFQKLSEEIQREVEKLTGGVGKSNPPSDSQIKYLIDKRGLVIRVPEAFFFKSGEASIRQEFTPILNALGKSLGKIPNHIRIEGHTDSVPINNYQFPSNWELSTTRATSIVRYLLANHSIPPGKISATGYGEFRPIAPNKTSDGRMQNRRVDVVVLSTKEGETEPPEEKAPTIPPAVQFPRPTEVGR
;
A
#
# COMPACT_ATOMS: atom_id res chain seq x y z
N MET A 1 -74.54 65.17 40.04
CA MET A 1 -74.16 63.81 39.68
C MET A 1 -72.77 63.86 39.06
N ALA A 2 -71.74 63.43 39.82
CA ALA A 2 -70.35 63.50 39.37
C ALA A 2 -69.93 62.10 38.87
N ARG A 3 -69.59 62.00 37.59
CA ARG A 3 -69.19 60.76 36.91
C ARG A 3 -67.72 60.52 37.21
N LYS A 4 -67.39 59.48 38.03
CA LYS A 4 -66.03 59.04 38.33
C LYS A 4 -65.40 58.47 37.07
N ARG A 5 -64.32 59.08 36.51
CA ARG A 5 -63.47 58.54 35.43
C ARG A 5 -62.67 57.36 36.02
N LYS A 6 -62.82 56.18 35.43
CA LYS A 6 -61.93 55.04 35.67
C LYS A 6 -60.56 55.34 35.11
N LYS A 7 -59.54 55.25 35.93
CA LYS A 7 -58.15 55.29 35.56
C LYS A 7 -57.83 54.00 34.81
N HIS A 8 -57.42 54.07 33.55
CA HIS A 8 -56.83 52.98 32.81
C HIS A 8 -55.48 52.68 33.47
N GLU A 9 -55.30 51.49 34.05
CA GLU A 9 -53.99 50.95 34.38
C GLU A 9 -53.29 50.66 33.05
N GLU A 10 -52.17 51.30 32.77
CA GLU A 10 -51.29 50.99 31.68
C GLU A 10 -50.71 49.58 31.95
N GLU A 11 -51.11 48.62 31.14
CA GLU A 11 -50.45 47.30 31.10
C GLU A 11 -49.00 47.58 30.74
N HIS A 12 -48.09 47.36 31.67
CA HIS A 12 -46.67 47.27 31.37
C HIS A 12 -46.48 46.14 30.38
N GLU A 13 -46.35 46.45 29.11
CA GLU A 13 -45.89 45.49 28.09
C GLU A 13 -44.59 44.90 28.59
N ASN A 14 -44.61 43.59 28.83
CA ASN A 14 -43.44 42.84 29.26
C ASN A 14 -42.42 42.84 28.11
N LEU A 15 -41.60 43.88 28.05
CA LEU A 15 -40.50 44.07 27.05
C LEU A 15 -39.40 43.01 27.18
N GLU A 16 -39.50 42.14 28.21
CA GLU A 16 -38.52 41.09 28.53
C GLU A 16 -38.87 39.69 27.98
N ARG A 17 -40.00 39.56 27.24
CA ARG A 17 -40.43 38.25 26.70
C ARG A 17 -39.39 37.62 25.77
N TRP A 18 -38.62 38.44 25.07
CA TRP A 18 -37.53 37.98 24.22
C TRP A 18 -36.40 37.36 25.03
N LEU A 19 -36.15 37.79 26.26
CA LEU A 19 -35.11 37.30 27.16
C LEU A 19 -35.36 35.85 27.58
N VAL A 20 -36.62 35.48 27.74
CA VAL A 20 -37.01 34.09 28.03
C VAL A 20 -36.68 33.17 26.85
N SER A 21 -37.03 33.59 25.65
CA SER A 21 -36.68 32.83 24.41
C SER A 21 -35.19 32.77 24.18
N TYR A 22 -34.45 33.84 24.50
CA TYR A 22 -33.01 33.85 24.43
C TYR A 22 -32.35 32.92 25.45
N ALA A 23 -32.84 32.93 26.69
CA ALA A 23 -32.35 32.04 27.73
C ALA A 23 -32.62 30.56 27.40
N ASP A 24 -33.76 30.24 26.82
CA ASP A 24 -34.07 28.88 26.35
C ASP A 24 -33.13 28.44 25.23
N PHE A 25 -32.89 29.31 24.25
CA PHE A 25 -31.93 29.04 23.18
C PHE A 25 -30.50 28.78 23.70
N ILE A 26 -30.01 29.60 24.64
CA ILE A 26 -28.69 29.43 25.23
C ILE A 26 -28.58 28.14 26.04
N THR A 27 -29.65 27.77 26.81
CA THR A 27 -29.64 26.53 27.58
C THR A 27 -29.64 25.30 26.67
N LEU A 28 -30.41 25.31 25.58
CA LEU A 28 -30.40 24.25 24.59
C LEU A 28 -29.05 24.15 23.86
N LEU A 29 -28.44 25.28 23.47
CA LEU A 29 -27.12 25.33 22.89
C LEU A 29 -26.06 24.79 23.84
N PHE A 30 -26.10 25.15 25.11
CA PHE A 30 -25.21 24.62 26.13
C PHE A 30 -25.35 23.11 26.30
N ALA A 31 -26.61 22.62 26.43
CA ALA A 31 -26.89 21.19 26.52
C ALA A 31 -26.35 20.42 25.29
N PHE A 32 -26.49 20.98 24.09
CA PHE A 32 -25.94 20.43 22.85
C PHE A 32 -24.42 20.32 22.89
N PHE A 33 -23.71 21.38 23.32
CA PHE A 33 -22.25 21.34 23.43
C PHE A 33 -21.78 20.40 24.54
N VAL A 34 -22.50 20.29 25.67
CA VAL A 34 -22.17 19.33 26.70
C VAL A 34 -22.35 17.89 26.22
N THR A 35 -23.39 17.59 25.44
CA THR A 35 -23.58 16.26 24.87
C THR A 35 -22.52 15.95 23.82
N LEU A 36 -22.15 16.92 22.93
CA LEU A 36 -21.06 16.74 22.01
C LEU A 36 -19.72 16.53 22.71
N TYR A 37 -19.45 17.27 23.77
CA TYR A 37 -18.23 17.12 24.58
C TYR A 37 -18.18 15.74 25.27
N ALA A 38 -19.31 15.30 25.82
CA ALA A 38 -19.42 13.96 26.43
C ALA A 38 -19.21 12.84 25.40
N MET A 39 -19.73 12.99 24.17
CA MET A 39 -19.51 12.06 23.06
C MET A 39 -18.08 12.16 22.47
N SER A 40 -17.46 13.34 22.51
CA SER A 40 -16.09 13.55 22.04
C SER A 40 -15.04 12.87 22.92
N ARG A 41 -15.34 12.62 24.19
CA ARG A 41 -14.55 11.75 25.06
C ARG A 41 -15.05 10.32 24.96
N VAL A 42 -14.97 9.74 23.77
CA VAL A 42 -15.03 8.28 23.64
C VAL A 42 -13.79 7.74 24.35
N ASP A 43 -14.03 7.04 25.46
CA ASP A 43 -13.00 6.47 26.32
C ASP A 43 -12.17 5.49 25.48
N GLU A 44 -10.93 5.87 25.11
CA GLU A 44 -10.03 5.05 24.29
C GLU A 44 -9.86 3.65 24.89
N GLN A 45 -9.99 3.51 26.22
CA GLN A 45 -9.97 2.23 26.91
C GLN A 45 -11.21 1.38 26.62
N LYS A 46 -12.40 1.99 26.53
CA LYS A 46 -13.63 1.25 26.18
C LYS A 46 -13.68 0.88 24.71
N MET A 47 -13.13 1.72 23.83
CA MET A 47 -12.98 1.40 22.42
C MET A 47 -12.01 0.22 22.24
N GLY A 48 -10.87 0.23 22.97
CA GLY A 48 -9.90 -0.86 22.95
C GLY A 48 -10.50 -2.20 23.40
N SER A 49 -11.27 -2.21 24.52
CA SER A 49 -11.92 -3.43 25.01
C SER A 49 -13.07 -3.92 24.12
N ALA A 50 -13.80 -3.01 23.46
CA ALA A 50 -14.83 -3.35 22.49
C ALA A 50 -14.22 -3.96 21.22
N VAL A 51 -13.11 -3.39 20.71
CA VAL A 51 -12.35 -3.93 19.59
C VAL A 51 -11.78 -5.30 19.94
N GLU A 52 -11.22 -5.47 21.14
CA GLU A 52 -10.68 -6.75 21.59
C GLU A 52 -11.76 -7.83 21.76
N SER A 53 -12.94 -7.47 22.26
CA SER A 53 -14.08 -8.39 22.36
C SER A 53 -14.65 -8.73 20.99
N LEU A 54 -14.66 -7.77 20.06
CA LEU A 54 -15.07 -7.99 18.67
C LEU A 54 -14.06 -8.88 17.94
N GLN A 55 -12.76 -8.68 18.14
CA GLN A 55 -11.72 -9.57 17.61
C GLN A 55 -11.85 -11.01 18.13
N ARG A 56 -12.16 -11.18 19.42
CA ARG A 56 -12.43 -12.52 19.97
C ARG A 56 -13.70 -13.16 19.41
N ALA A 57 -14.74 -12.36 19.16
CA ALA A 57 -16.02 -12.86 18.64
C ALA A 57 -15.98 -13.18 17.15
N LEU A 58 -15.20 -12.43 16.35
CA LEU A 58 -15.08 -12.60 14.91
C LEU A 58 -13.87 -13.48 14.49
N GLY A 59 -13.14 -14.01 15.48
CA GLY A 59 -11.98 -14.89 15.23
C GLY A 59 -11.02 -14.29 14.22
N SER A 60 -9.98 -13.64 14.70
CA SER A 60 -8.73 -13.29 13.94
C SER A 60 -8.89 -12.68 12.52
N LEU A 61 -10.06 -12.23 12.11
CA LEU A 61 -10.35 -11.84 10.73
C LEU A 61 -10.07 -10.35 10.42
N ILE A 62 -9.79 -9.51 11.44
CA ILE A 62 -9.52 -8.09 11.21
C ILE A 62 -8.40 -7.60 12.14
N PRO A 63 -7.18 -7.38 11.66
CA PRO A 63 -6.19 -6.62 12.42
C PRO A 63 -6.52 -5.12 12.34
N VAL A 64 -7.36 -4.62 13.24
CA VAL A 64 -7.54 -3.18 13.43
C VAL A 64 -6.35 -2.66 14.22
N GLN A 65 -5.43 -1.98 13.56
CA GLN A 65 -4.37 -1.23 14.23
C GLN A 65 -4.97 0.07 14.80
N VAL A 66 -5.29 0.05 16.08
CA VAL A 66 -5.50 1.29 16.85
C VAL A 66 -4.11 1.86 17.13
N SER A 67 -3.76 2.96 16.48
CA SER A 67 -2.55 3.74 16.80
C SER A 67 -2.67 4.29 18.22
N GLN A 68 -2.19 3.55 19.20
CA GLN A 68 -1.94 4.09 20.55
C GLN A 68 -0.63 4.88 20.52
N ARG A 69 -0.79 6.19 20.57
CA ARG A 69 0.30 7.13 20.84
C ARG A 69 0.54 7.10 22.34
N GLU A 70 1.31 6.14 22.83
CA GLU A 70 1.74 6.11 24.22
C GLU A 70 3.14 6.69 24.39
N SER A 71 3.20 7.72 25.21
CA SER A 71 4.40 8.24 25.85
C SER A 71 4.98 7.19 26.79
N GLY A 72 6.21 6.77 26.53
CA GLY A 72 7.15 6.31 27.56
C GLY A 72 6.93 4.92 28.15
N ALA A 73 7.64 3.95 27.61
CA ALA A 73 8.46 2.96 28.30
C ALA A 73 9.02 1.97 27.29
N PHE A 74 10.34 1.88 27.21
CA PHE A 74 11.05 0.88 26.41
C PHE A 74 10.85 -0.50 27.02
N THR A 75 9.87 -1.25 26.54
CA THR A 75 9.82 -2.69 26.73
C THR A 75 10.06 -3.37 25.40
N ASN A 76 10.96 -4.34 25.42
CA ASN A 76 11.40 -5.20 24.33
C ASN A 76 10.17 -5.94 23.74
N ARG A 77 9.41 -5.27 22.88
CA ARG A 77 8.30 -5.86 22.17
C ARG A 77 8.84 -6.31 20.82
N THR A 78 8.90 -7.59 20.60
CA THR A 78 8.98 -8.16 19.25
C THR A 78 7.85 -7.55 18.45
N VAL A 79 8.19 -6.62 17.57
CA VAL A 79 7.22 -5.99 16.66
C VAL A 79 6.76 -7.09 15.71
N SER A 80 5.54 -7.59 15.92
CA SER A 80 4.91 -8.50 14.96
C SER A 80 4.55 -7.67 13.74
N PHE A 81 5.32 -7.82 12.69
CA PHE A 81 5.09 -7.13 11.43
C PHE A 81 4.05 -7.91 10.64
N ASN A 82 2.80 -7.44 10.68
CA ASN A 82 1.78 -7.93 9.76
C ASN A 82 1.72 -7.00 8.55
N PRO A 83 1.60 -7.52 7.33
CA PRO A 83 1.39 -6.70 6.15
C PRO A 83 0.11 -5.88 6.30
N THR A 84 0.15 -4.62 5.87
CA THR A 84 -1.02 -3.75 5.93
C THR A 84 -2.05 -4.21 4.92
N ILE A 85 -3.25 -4.60 5.39
CA ILE A 85 -4.38 -4.92 4.49
C ILE A 85 -5.00 -3.62 4.02
N ILE A 86 -5.03 -3.40 2.70
CA ILE A 86 -5.60 -2.20 2.08
C ILE A 86 -6.89 -2.54 1.36
N GLY A 87 -7.96 -1.90 1.79
CA GLY A 87 -9.29 -2.04 1.19
C GLY A 87 -10.07 -3.25 1.70
N ASN A 88 -11.29 -3.42 1.17
CA ASN A 88 -12.14 -4.58 1.48
C ASN A 88 -11.67 -5.78 0.66
N VAL A 89 -10.90 -6.67 1.27
CA VAL A 89 -10.36 -7.88 0.67
C VAL A 89 -11.33 -9.07 0.85
N GLU A 90 -12.36 -8.90 1.71
CA GLU A 90 -13.36 -9.93 1.97
C GLU A 90 -14.10 -10.34 0.69
N GLY A 91 -14.07 -11.64 0.40
CA GLY A 91 -14.68 -12.23 -0.80
C GLY A 91 -13.87 -12.08 -2.10
N GLN A 92 -12.76 -11.35 -2.09
CA GLN A 92 -11.86 -11.22 -3.25
C GLN A 92 -10.68 -12.17 -3.19
N ILE A 93 -10.13 -12.41 -2.01
CA ILE A 93 -9.04 -13.37 -1.75
C ILE A 93 -9.51 -14.36 -0.69
N LYS A 94 -9.17 -15.65 -0.84
CA LYS A 94 -9.47 -16.67 0.15
C LYS A 94 -8.70 -16.40 1.44
N THR A 95 -9.31 -16.58 2.60
CA THR A 95 -8.68 -16.38 3.92
C THR A 95 -7.38 -17.16 4.07
N SER A 96 -7.37 -18.43 3.59
CA SER A 96 -6.17 -19.28 3.59
C SER A 96 -5.02 -18.71 2.76
N GLU A 97 -5.32 -17.94 1.74
CA GLU A 97 -4.34 -17.30 0.87
C GLU A 97 -3.76 -16.04 1.53
N VAL A 98 -4.59 -15.30 2.28
CA VAL A 98 -4.13 -14.17 3.10
C VAL A 98 -3.12 -14.63 4.14
N ASP A 99 -3.40 -15.74 4.86
CA ASP A 99 -2.45 -16.33 5.83
C ASP A 99 -1.13 -16.75 5.16
N SER A 100 -1.21 -17.26 3.92
CA SER A 100 -0.02 -17.64 3.14
C SER A 100 0.80 -16.39 2.75
N PHE A 101 0.16 -15.30 2.36
CA PHE A 101 0.80 -14.03 2.05
C PHE A 101 1.43 -13.38 3.27
N GLN A 102 0.79 -13.50 4.44
CA GLN A 102 1.37 -13.03 5.69
C GLN A 102 2.66 -13.76 6.03
N LYS A 103 2.65 -15.09 6.00
CA LYS A 103 3.85 -15.92 6.24
C LYS A 103 4.98 -15.63 5.25
N LEU A 104 4.64 -15.46 3.96
CA LEU A 104 5.59 -15.11 2.93
C LEU A 104 6.23 -13.74 3.19
N SER A 105 5.42 -12.74 3.54
CA SER A 105 5.91 -11.39 3.84
C SER A 105 6.85 -11.39 5.06
N GLU A 106 6.52 -12.14 6.11
CA GLU A 106 7.37 -12.30 7.29
C GLU A 106 8.70 -13.02 6.98
N GLU A 107 8.65 -14.04 6.10
CA GLU A 107 9.88 -14.75 5.67
C GLU A 107 10.80 -13.77 4.93
N ILE A 108 10.27 -13.06 3.93
CA ILE A 108 11.03 -12.10 3.14
C ILE A 108 11.59 -11.00 4.03
N GLN A 109 10.77 -10.44 4.91
CA GLN A 109 11.20 -9.38 5.81
C GLN A 109 12.35 -9.81 6.71
N ARG A 110 12.26 -10.99 7.34
CA ARG A 110 13.34 -11.54 8.18
C ARG A 110 14.65 -11.72 7.41
N GLU A 111 14.59 -12.15 6.16
CA GLU A 111 15.78 -12.31 5.32
C GLU A 111 16.37 -10.94 4.93
N VAL A 112 15.53 -9.97 4.56
CA VAL A 112 15.96 -8.61 4.25
C VAL A 112 16.57 -7.91 5.46
N GLU A 113 16.00 -8.04 6.65
CA GLU A 113 16.52 -7.47 7.91
C GLU A 113 17.91 -8.02 8.25
N LYS A 114 18.13 -9.32 8.05
CA LYS A 114 19.46 -9.93 8.24
C LYS A 114 20.51 -9.33 7.32
N LEU A 115 20.13 -9.06 6.05
CA LEU A 115 21.04 -8.53 5.03
C LEU A 115 21.34 -7.04 5.22
N THR A 116 20.36 -6.28 5.68
CA THR A 116 20.53 -4.86 5.95
C THR A 116 21.27 -4.58 7.25
N GLY A 117 21.60 -5.64 8.04
CA GLY A 117 22.46 -5.56 9.25
C GLY A 117 21.92 -4.61 10.30
N GLY A 118 20.62 -4.39 10.33
CA GLY A 118 20.04 -3.39 11.23
C GLY A 118 20.39 -1.94 10.81
N VAL A 119 20.61 -1.66 9.55
CA VAL A 119 20.70 -0.29 8.98
C VAL A 119 19.48 0.58 9.35
N GLY A 120 18.48 -0.03 10.00
CA GLY A 120 17.36 0.66 10.63
C GLY A 120 17.61 1.23 12.03
N LYS A 121 18.85 1.23 12.55
CA LYS A 121 19.13 1.85 13.88
C LYS A 121 19.27 3.37 13.86
N SER A 122 19.52 3.97 12.72
CA SER A 122 19.30 5.40 12.49
C SER A 122 18.01 5.51 11.70
N ASN A 123 16.90 5.92 12.35
CA ASN A 123 15.58 6.13 11.73
C ASN A 123 15.71 6.57 10.26
N PRO A 124 15.69 5.66 9.26
CA PRO A 124 15.55 6.11 7.88
C PRO A 124 14.18 6.79 7.81
N PRO A 125 14.01 7.85 7.04
CA PRO A 125 12.70 8.44 6.83
C PRO A 125 11.74 7.30 6.50
N SER A 126 10.56 7.29 7.08
CA SER A 126 9.54 6.22 6.93
C SER A 126 9.25 5.83 5.49
N ASP A 127 9.59 6.72 4.56
CA ASP A 127 9.38 6.59 3.13
C ASP A 127 10.49 5.83 2.37
N SER A 128 11.59 5.50 3.06
CA SER A 128 12.72 4.73 2.48
C SER A 128 12.68 3.24 2.86
N GLN A 129 11.57 2.75 3.41
CA GLN A 129 11.44 1.36 3.84
C GLN A 129 10.67 0.52 2.83
N ILE A 130 11.02 -0.78 2.77
CA ILE A 130 10.22 -1.77 2.05
C ILE A 130 8.90 -1.94 2.79
N LYS A 131 7.77 -1.81 2.08
CA LYS A 131 6.41 -1.95 2.64
C LYS A 131 5.75 -3.22 2.11
N TYR A 132 5.07 -3.93 2.99
CA TYR A 132 4.32 -5.13 2.66
C TYR A 132 2.83 -4.84 2.80
N LEU A 133 2.07 -5.04 1.74
CA LEU A 133 0.67 -4.67 1.64
C LEU A 133 -0.12 -5.85 1.06
N ILE A 134 -1.30 -6.13 1.58
CA ILE A 134 -2.23 -7.07 0.96
C ILE A 134 -3.40 -6.26 0.42
N ASP A 135 -3.61 -6.29 -0.89
CA ASP A 135 -4.73 -5.66 -1.58
C ASP A 135 -5.50 -6.70 -2.40
N LYS A 136 -6.51 -6.27 -3.16
CA LYS A 136 -7.34 -7.16 -3.99
C LYS A 136 -6.58 -8.00 -5.00
N ARG A 137 -5.35 -7.60 -5.38
CA ARG A 137 -4.51 -8.32 -6.34
C ARG A 137 -3.72 -9.45 -5.69
N GLY A 138 -3.43 -9.33 -4.39
CA GLY A 138 -2.61 -10.24 -3.63
C GLY A 138 -1.63 -9.51 -2.72
N LEU A 139 -0.44 -10.10 -2.50
CA LEU A 139 0.63 -9.49 -1.71
C LEU A 139 1.46 -8.54 -2.59
N VAL A 140 1.54 -7.29 -2.19
CA VAL A 140 2.37 -6.25 -2.82
C VAL A 140 3.56 -5.93 -1.93
N ILE A 141 4.76 -6.22 -2.42
CA ILE A 141 6.03 -5.85 -1.79
C ILE A 141 6.51 -4.58 -2.49
N ARG A 142 6.36 -3.46 -1.82
CA ARG A 142 6.71 -2.14 -2.35
C ARG A 142 8.11 -1.77 -1.97
N VAL A 143 8.97 -1.58 -2.97
CA VAL A 143 10.38 -1.25 -2.79
C VAL A 143 10.66 0.11 -3.42
N PRO A 144 11.22 1.09 -2.67
CA PRO A 144 11.67 2.34 -3.26
C PRO A 144 12.70 2.10 -4.37
N GLU A 145 12.61 2.85 -5.49
CA GLU A 145 13.50 2.66 -6.64
C GLU A 145 14.98 2.77 -6.28
N ALA A 146 15.31 3.65 -5.33
CA ALA A 146 16.68 3.91 -4.89
C ALA A 146 17.43 2.67 -4.37
N PHE A 147 16.69 1.63 -3.95
CA PHE A 147 17.30 0.34 -3.58
C PHE A 147 17.88 -0.39 -4.79
N PHE A 148 17.26 -0.29 -5.95
CA PHE A 148 17.68 -1.10 -7.08
C PHE A 148 18.37 -0.30 -8.20
N PHE A 149 18.04 1.01 -8.32
CA PHE A 149 18.47 1.81 -9.45
C PHE A 149 19.03 3.16 -9.01
N LYS A 150 19.95 3.69 -9.81
CA LYS A 150 20.30 5.11 -9.74
C LYS A 150 19.24 5.95 -10.47
N SER A 151 19.19 7.23 -10.14
CA SER A 151 18.25 8.15 -10.79
C SER A 151 18.44 8.15 -12.30
N GLY A 152 17.33 7.96 -13.04
CA GLY A 152 17.34 7.91 -14.51
C GLY A 152 17.97 6.66 -15.12
N GLU A 153 18.35 5.66 -14.33
CA GLU A 153 18.95 4.40 -14.81
C GLU A 153 18.01 3.21 -14.59
N ALA A 154 18.22 2.13 -15.34
CA ALA A 154 17.53 0.84 -15.19
C ALA A 154 18.50 -0.32 -14.97
N SER A 155 19.80 -0.02 -14.75
CA SER A 155 20.82 -1.00 -14.36
C SER A 155 20.73 -1.27 -12.85
N ILE A 156 20.68 -2.56 -12.46
CA ILE A 156 20.57 -2.96 -11.06
C ILE A 156 21.89 -2.67 -10.34
N ARG A 157 21.80 -2.01 -9.20
CA ARG A 157 22.91 -1.72 -8.31
C ARG A 157 23.38 -3.00 -7.63
N GLN A 158 24.66 -3.34 -7.78
CA GLN A 158 25.22 -4.60 -7.25
C GLN A 158 25.12 -4.72 -5.73
N GLU A 159 25.18 -3.61 -5.00
CA GLU A 159 25.10 -3.56 -3.54
C GLU A 159 23.73 -4.02 -2.99
N PHE A 160 22.67 -3.97 -3.82
CA PHE A 160 21.32 -4.39 -3.43
C PHE A 160 20.90 -5.75 -4.04
N THR A 161 21.79 -6.41 -4.79
CA THR A 161 21.52 -7.77 -5.28
C THR A 161 21.22 -8.79 -4.17
N PRO A 162 21.79 -8.71 -2.95
CA PRO A 162 21.40 -9.59 -1.87
C PRO A 162 19.91 -9.51 -1.52
N ILE A 163 19.30 -8.32 -1.59
CA ILE A 163 17.85 -8.15 -1.36
C ILE A 163 17.04 -8.83 -2.48
N LEU A 164 17.45 -8.67 -3.74
CA LEU A 164 16.81 -9.35 -4.87
C LEU A 164 16.94 -10.88 -4.75
N ASN A 165 18.07 -11.37 -4.22
CA ASN A 165 18.27 -12.80 -3.98
C ASN A 165 17.36 -13.32 -2.86
N ALA A 166 17.17 -12.55 -1.77
CA ALA A 166 16.24 -12.90 -0.72
C ALA A 166 14.79 -12.99 -1.24
N LEU A 167 14.37 -11.99 -2.03
CA LEU A 167 13.08 -11.98 -2.72
C LEU A 167 12.93 -13.19 -3.64
N GLY A 168 13.90 -13.41 -4.54
CA GLY A 168 13.83 -14.47 -5.53
C GLY A 168 13.78 -15.87 -4.90
N LYS A 169 14.52 -16.10 -3.81
CA LYS A 169 14.50 -17.36 -3.06
C LYS A 169 13.12 -17.70 -2.47
N SER A 170 12.43 -16.71 -1.92
CA SER A 170 11.09 -16.90 -1.35
C SER A 170 10.03 -16.96 -2.46
N LEU A 171 10.13 -16.13 -3.49
CA LEU A 171 9.21 -16.14 -4.63
C LEU A 171 9.28 -17.41 -5.46
N GLY A 172 10.45 -18.06 -5.56
CA GLY A 172 10.60 -19.34 -6.28
C GLY A 172 9.89 -20.54 -5.62
N LYS A 173 9.47 -20.41 -4.35
CA LYS A 173 8.79 -21.49 -3.60
C LYS A 173 7.27 -21.47 -3.75
N ILE A 174 6.69 -20.37 -4.22
CA ILE A 174 5.25 -20.20 -4.28
C ILE A 174 4.69 -20.55 -5.66
N PRO A 175 3.46 -21.08 -5.72
CA PRO A 175 2.82 -21.44 -6.99
C PRO A 175 2.23 -20.23 -7.74
N ASN A 176 2.10 -19.08 -7.07
CA ASN A 176 1.42 -17.90 -7.56
C ASN A 176 2.15 -17.23 -8.73
N HIS A 177 1.40 -16.54 -9.59
CA HIS A 177 1.96 -15.64 -10.58
C HIS A 177 2.56 -14.40 -9.92
N ILE A 178 3.65 -13.90 -10.48
CA ILE A 178 4.39 -12.74 -9.98
C ILE A 178 4.38 -11.65 -11.06
N ARG A 179 4.05 -10.43 -10.68
CA ARG A 179 4.13 -9.27 -11.58
C ARG A 179 5.05 -8.23 -10.98
N ILE A 180 6.05 -7.81 -11.74
CA ILE A 180 6.93 -6.72 -11.36
C ILE A 180 6.42 -5.44 -12.01
N GLU A 181 6.03 -4.47 -11.19
CA GLU A 181 5.43 -3.21 -11.64
C GLU A 181 6.41 -2.05 -11.38
N GLY A 182 6.82 -1.37 -12.46
CA GLY A 182 7.66 -0.17 -12.39
C GLY A 182 6.83 1.10 -12.36
N HIS A 183 7.21 2.04 -11.49
CA HIS A 183 6.55 3.34 -11.36
C HIS A 183 7.59 4.46 -11.28
N THR A 184 7.25 5.62 -11.81
CA THR A 184 8.04 6.85 -11.72
C THR A 184 7.24 7.95 -10.99
N ASP A 185 7.90 9.05 -10.71
CA ASP A 185 7.23 10.30 -10.41
C ASP A 185 6.82 11.02 -11.72
N SER A 186 6.24 12.22 -11.59
CA SER A 186 5.81 13.03 -12.72
C SER A 186 6.92 13.90 -13.33
N VAL A 187 8.18 13.77 -12.89
CA VAL A 187 9.28 14.48 -13.53
C VAL A 187 9.57 13.81 -14.86
N PRO A 188 9.43 14.51 -16.00
CA PRO A 188 9.67 13.90 -17.31
C PRO A 188 11.13 13.49 -17.46
N ILE A 189 11.35 12.29 -17.99
CA ILE A 189 12.64 11.87 -18.51
C ILE A 189 12.60 11.92 -20.03
N ASN A 190 13.66 12.39 -20.63
CA ASN A 190 13.84 12.36 -22.07
C ASN A 190 15.34 12.28 -22.37
N ASN A 191 15.82 11.10 -22.64
CA ASN A 191 17.20 10.87 -23.06
C ASN A 191 17.24 9.79 -24.15
N TYR A 192 18.43 9.54 -24.70
CA TYR A 192 18.63 8.54 -25.78
C TYR A 192 18.13 7.14 -25.37
N GLN A 193 18.29 6.77 -24.13
CA GLN A 193 17.93 5.44 -23.62
C GLN A 193 16.45 5.34 -23.22
N PHE A 194 15.89 6.41 -22.68
CA PHE A 194 14.51 6.46 -22.20
C PHE A 194 13.80 7.71 -22.71
N PRO A 195 13.03 7.59 -23.81
CA PRO A 195 12.28 8.71 -24.37
C PRO A 195 11.21 9.26 -23.41
N SER A 196 10.65 8.41 -22.54
CA SER A 196 9.64 8.79 -21.55
C SER A 196 9.70 7.94 -20.28
N ASN A 197 8.89 8.31 -19.30
CA ASN A 197 8.70 7.56 -18.05
C ASN A 197 8.12 6.14 -18.28
N TRP A 198 7.48 5.91 -19.43
CA TRP A 198 7.01 4.59 -19.82
C TRP A 198 8.16 3.61 -20.06
N GLU A 199 9.11 4.00 -20.89
CA GLU A 199 10.29 3.17 -21.21
C GLU A 199 11.13 2.93 -19.96
N LEU A 200 11.37 3.97 -19.15
CA LEU A 200 12.14 3.85 -17.92
C LEU A 200 11.50 2.84 -16.97
N SER A 201 10.19 3.00 -16.68
CA SER A 201 9.47 2.12 -15.73
C SER A 201 9.41 0.68 -16.21
N THR A 202 9.15 0.46 -17.51
CA THR A 202 9.07 -0.87 -18.11
C THR A 202 10.45 -1.55 -18.13
N THR A 203 11.50 -0.83 -18.49
CA THR A 203 12.86 -1.38 -18.51
C THR A 203 13.34 -1.75 -17.11
N ARG A 204 13.01 -0.95 -16.09
CA ARG A 204 13.30 -1.28 -14.69
C ARG A 204 12.61 -2.57 -14.24
N ALA A 205 11.32 -2.69 -14.52
CA ALA A 205 10.58 -3.92 -14.23
C ALA A 205 11.20 -5.14 -14.93
N THR A 206 11.52 -5.01 -16.22
CA THR A 206 12.14 -6.07 -17.01
C THR A 206 13.53 -6.43 -16.51
N SER A 207 14.34 -5.45 -16.07
CA SER A 207 15.67 -5.71 -15.50
C SER A 207 15.59 -6.60 -14.26
N ILE A 208 14.62 -6.36 -13.38
CA ILE A 208 14.38 -7.20 -12.19
C ILE A 208 13.92 -8.60 -12.61
N VAL A 209 12.95 -8.71 -13.53
CA VAL A 209 12.48 -10.02 -14.04
C VAL A 209 13.66 -10.82 -14.60
N ARG A 210 14.48 -10.22 -15.46
CA ARG A 210 15.66 -10.89 -16.02
C ARG A 210 16.65 -11.35 -14.95
N TYR A 211 16.88 -10.52 -13.94
CA TYR A 211 17.75 -10.88 -12.82
C TYR A 211 17.18 -12.08 -12.04
N LEU A 212 15.89 -12.06 -11.72
CA LEU A 212 15.24 -13.13 -10.99
C LEU A 212 15.24 -14.45 -11.76
N LEU A 213 14.94 -14.41 -13.07
CA LEU A 213 14.98 -15.60 -13.93
C LEU A 213 16.40 -16.17 -14.11
N ALA A 214 17.41 -15.32 -14.14
CA ALA A 214 18.80 -15.77 -14.29
C ALA A 214 19.37 -16.43 -13.02
N ASN A 215 18.89 -16.03 -11.83
CA ASN A 215 19.50 -16.41 -10.57
C ASN A 215 18.61 -17.32 -9.69
N HIS A 216 17.33 -17.48 -10.03
CA HIS A 216 16.36 -18.23 -9.23
C HIS A 216 15.47 -19.13 -10.10
N SER A 217 15.00 -20.24 -9.50
CA SER A 217 14.15 -21.23 -10.18
C SER A 217 12.69 -20.77 -10.24
N ILE A 218 12.44 -19.61 -10.88
CA ILE A 218 11.08 -19.11 -11.13
C ILE A 218 10.71 -19.50 -12.56
N PRO A 219 9.57 -20.20 -12.78
CA PRO A 219 9.11 -20.51 -14.13
C PRO A 219 8.85 -19.23 -14.94
N PRO A 220 9.40 -19.09 -16.16
CA PRO A 220 9.20 -17.88 -16.96
C PRO A 220 7.74 -17.52 -17.23
N GLY A 221 6.85 -18.52 -17.38
CA GLY A 221 5.41 -18.30 -17.55
C GLY A 221 4.69 -17.75 -16.33
N LYS A 222 5.34 -17.76 -15.14
CA LYS A 222 4.75 -17.26 -13.89
C LYS A 222 5.22 -15.87 -13.50
N ILE A 223 6.05 -15.22 -14.29
CA ILE A 223 6.56 -13.89 -13.97
C ILE A 223 6.35 -12.93 -15.15
N SER A 224 5.82 -11.76 -14.87
CA SER A 224 5.57 -10.71 -15.86
C SER A 224 6.15 -9.37 -15.41
N ALA A 225 6.42 -8.48 -16.38
CA ALA A 225 6.89 -7.13 -16.14
C ALA A 225 5.90 -6.11 -16.71
N THR A 226 5.60 -5.06 -15.94
CA THR A 226 4.70 -3.98 -16.36
C THR A 226 5.28 -2.63 -15.94
N GLY A 227 5.31 -1.66 -16.85
CA GLY A 227 5.62 -0.27 -16.54
C GLY A 227 4.36 0.57 -16.54
N TYR A 228 4.21 1.44 -15.56
CA TYR A 228 3.06 2.36 -15.46
C TYR A 228 3.46 3.83 -15.58
N GLY A 229 4.76 4.12 -15.75
CA GLY A 229 5.23 5.50 -15.73
C GLY A 229 4.76 6.24 -14.48
N GLU A 230 4.31 7.47 -14.66
CA GLU A 230 3.80 8.37 -13.62
C GLU A 230 2.30 8.23 -13.35
N PHE A 231 1.58 7.36 -14.09
CA PHE A 231 0.11 7.35 -14.14
C PHE A 231 -0.56 6.58 -12.99
N ARG A 232 0.23 5.97 -12.08
CA ARG A 232 -0.30 5.33 -10.87
C ARG A 232 0.39 5.87 -9.61
N PRO A 233 0.24 7.17 -9.30
CA PRO A 233 0.83 7.76 -8.12
C PRO A 233 0.14 7.26 -6.85
N ILE A 234 0.93 7.09 -5.78
CA ILE A 234 0.43 6.75 -4.43
C ILE A 234 0.53 7.93 -3.46
N ALA A 235 1.21 9.00 -3.88
CA ALA A 235 1.40 10.23 -3.11
C ALA A 235 1.38 11.44 -4.06
N PRO A 236 1.16 12.67 -3.53
CA PRO A 236 1.15 13.87 -4.35
C PRO A 236 2.51 14.15 -5.01
N ASN A 237 2.56 14.25 -6.32
CA ASN A 237 3.80 14.59 -7.07
C ASN A 237 4.31 16.02 -6.82
N LYS A 238 3.50 16.88 -6.20
CA LYS A 238 3.86 18.27 -5.89
C LYS A 238 4.98 18.39 -4.86
N THR A 239 5.08 17.43 -3.92
CA THR A 239 6.09 17.42 -2.86
C THR A 239 7.26 16.50 -3.24
N SER A 240 8.47 16.79 -2.72
CA SER A 240 9.65 15.93 -2.90
C SER A 240 9.42 14.52 -2.34
N ASP A 241 8.81 14.46 -1.15
CA ASP A 241 8.55 13.21 -0.44
C ASP A 241 7.51 12.35 -1.18
N GLY A 242 6.46 13.00 -1.71
CA GLY A 242 5.47 12.32 -2.54
C GLY A 242 6.08 11.77 -3.84
N ARG A 243 6.96 12.53 -4.51
CA ARG A 243 7.68 12.03 -5.67
C ARG A 243 8.60 10.84 -5.31
N MET A 244 9.27 10.90 -4.16
CA MET A 244 10.11 9.79 -3.69
C MET A 244 9.29 8.52 -3.47
N GLN A 245 8.08 8.62 -2.88
CA GLN A 245 7.17 7.49 -2.73
C GLN A 245 6.64 6.95 -4.06
N ASN A 246 6.43 7.83 -5.05
CA ASN A 246 5.96 7.41 -6.38
C ASN A 246 7.04 6.66 -7.16
N ARG A 247 8.31 7.01 -7.00
CA ARG A 247 9.44 6.28 -7.59
C ARG A 247 9.67 4.96 -6.85
N ARG A 248 9.06 3.91 -7.35
CA ARG A 248 9.07 2.59 -6.71
C ARG A 248 8.99 1.44 -7.70
N VAL A 249 9.28 0.27 -7.19
CA VAL A 249 8.93 -1.00 -7.84
C VAL A 249 8.02 -1.77 -6.89
N ASP A 250 6.88 -2.19 -7.37
CA ASP A 250 5.97 -3.07 -6.67
C ASP A 250 6.16 -4.51 -7.19
N VAL A 251 6.56 -5.44 -6.30
CA VAL A 251 6.60 -6.87 -6.58
C VAL A 251 5.28 -7.44 -6.11
N VAL A 252 4.42 -7.83 -7.04
CA VAL A 252 3.06 -8.29 -6.76
C VAL A 252 2.98 -9.79 -6.92
N VAL A 253 2.71 -10.49 -5.81
CA VAL A 253 2.36 -11.91 -5.81
C VAL A 253 0.85 -11.98 -5.98
N LEU A 254 0.41 -12.39 -7.16
CA LEU A 254 -1.01 -12.38 -7.52
C LEU A 254 -1.78 -13.44 -6.72
N SER A 255 -3.00 -13.10 -6.29
CA SER A 255 -3.94 -14.08 -5.77
C SER A 255 -4.30 -15.11 -6.85
N THR A 256 -4.78 -16.29 -6.45
CA THR A 256 -5.19 -17.33 -7.40
C THR A 256 -6.19 -16.80 -8.43
N LYS A 257 -7.16 -16.00 -7.97
CA LYS A 257 -8.18 -15.39 -8.83
C LYS A 257 -7.59 -14.43 -9.87
N GLU A 258 -6.64 -13.59 -9.47
CA GLU A 258 -5.97 -12.65 -10.38
C GLU A 258 -4.97 -13.38 -11.30
N GLY A 259 -4.32 -14.43 -10.78
CA GLY A 259 -3.42 -15.27 -11.58
C GLY A 259 -4.12 -16.01 -12.72
N GLU A 260 -5.41 -16.36 -12.56
CA GLU A 260 -6.23 -16.98 -13.61
C GLU A 260 -6.50 -16.00 -14.78
N THR A 261 -6.34 -14.69 -14.58
CA THR A 261 -6.51 -13.69 -15.66
C THR A 261 -5.23 -13.47 -16.46
N GLU A 262 -4.09 -13.99 -16.01
CA GLU A 262 -2.86 -13.97 -16.81
C GLU A 262 -2.98 -14.94 -18.00
N PRO A 263 -2.29 -14.67 -19.11
CA PRO A 263 -2.29 -15.57 -20.24
C PRO A 263 -1.83 -16.98 -19.81
N PRO A 264 -2.53 -18.06 -20.24
CA PRO A 264 -2.13 -19.42 -19.91
C PRO A 264 -0.75 -19.73 -20.49
N GLU A 265 0.00 -20.61 -19.81
CA GLU A 265 1.19 -21.20 -20.40
C GLU A 265 0.77 -22.04 -21.62
N GLU A 266 0.84 -21.48 -22.81
CA GLU A 266 0.73 -22.27 -24.02
C GLU A 266 1.98 -23.15 -24.11
N LYS A 267 1.79 -24.47 -24.22
CA LYS A 267 2.90 -25.37 -24.58
C LYS A 267 3.47 -24.84 -25.88
N ALA A 268 4.74 -24.43 -25.85
CA ALA A 268 5.42 -23.98 -27.06
C ALA A 268 5.08 -24.92 -28.22
N PRO A 269 4.55 -24.42 -29.34
CA PRO A 269 4.31 -25.27 -30.48
C PRO A 269 5.63 -26.00 -30.77
N THR A 270 5.56 -27.32 -30.91
CA THR A 270 6.69 -28.13 -31.35
C THR A 270 7.14 -27.54 -32.68
N ILE A 271 8.19 -26.72 -32.65
CA ILE A 271 8.78 -26.17 -33.89
C ILE A 271 9.22 -27.41 -34.71
N PRO A 272 8.61 -27.66 -35.85
CA PRO A 272 9.11 -28.72 -36.71
C PRO A 272 10.59 -28.46 -36.95
N PRO A 273 11.42 -29.54 -37.06
CA PRO A 273 12.86 -29.37 -37.26
C PRO A 273 13.07 -28.41 -38.39
N ALA A 274 13.92 -27.40 -38.19
CA ALA A 274 14.19 -26.34 -39.12
C ALA A 274 14.43 -26.94 -40.51
N VAL A 275 13.62 -26.51 -41.49
CA VAL A 275 13.85 -26.86 -42.88
C VAL A 275 15.28 -26.45 -43.22
N GLN A 276 16.14 -27.45 -43.39
CA GLN A 276 17.52 -27.19 -43.82
C GLN A 276 17.45 -26.69 -45.26
N PHE A 277 17.61 -25.38 -45.42
CA PHE A 277 17.82 -24.80 -46.75
C PHE A 277 19.13 -25.36 -47.30
N PRO A 278 19.15 -25.88 -48.54
CA PRO A 278 20.39 -26.32 -49.19
C PRO A 278 21.38 -25.15 -49.23
N ARG A 279 22.61 -25.41 -48.81
CA ARG A 279 23.66 -24.41 -48.92
C ARG A 279 23.83 -24.05 -50.41
N PRO A 280 24.03 -22.75 -50.74
CA PRO A 280 24.34 -22.39 -52.10
C PRO A 280 25.58 -23.18 -52.56
N THR A 281 25.44 -23.94 -53.62
CA THR A 281 26.59 -24.58 -54.29
C THR A 281 27.53 -23.48 -54.71
N GLU A 282 28.79 -23.55 -54.28
CA GLU A 282 29.85 -22.71 -54.79
C GLU A 282 29.92 -22.93 -56.30
N VAL A 283 29.57 -21.89 -57.06
CA VAL A 283 29.81 -21.86 -58.51
C VAL A 283 31.32 -21.73 -58.69
N GLY A 284 31.92 -22.85 -59.11
CA GLY A 284 33.33 -22.93 -59.38
C GLY A 284 33.78 -21.85 -60.35
N ARG A 285 34.95 -21.34 -60.09
CA ARG A 285 35.73 -20.45 -60.94
C ARG A 285 36.15 -21.20 -62.21
#